data_a8550e295a91bee60c7765cb8da0a8a3
#
_entry.id   a8550e295a91bee60c7765cb8da0a8a3
#
_cell.length_a   1.000
_cell.length_b   1.000
_cell.length_c   1.000
_cell.angle_alpha   90.00
_cell.angle_beta   90.00
_cell.angle_gamma   90.00
#
_symmetry.space_group_name_H-M   'P 1'
#
loop_
_entity.id
_entity.type
_entity.pdbx_description
1 polymer ?
#
loop_
_entity_poly.entity_id
_entity_poly.type
_entity_poly.pdbx_seq_one_letter_code
_entity_poly.pdbx_strand_id
1 'polypeptide(L)'
;KYQLQNTKPNDKGKNFYEAVCVKENNKEIIWARDYKYPGQTVEFTKLNIPATHAEDIDRCMYSPILNLVEAFEYVDNREGSIKTKDAQGNYIFYNKPEDAFANKDARLYGSIIYPGAPFRGMPVPLQAGRKSLENGVWVSETAKGGTTDAQGNVITSFNGPTTTNEQFINKSGFFFRKFMDETPMSSTRGRNSDMWFPRFRFAEAVMIAAEASFELNKPADAVTYINMVRERAGIQPLTVVTFDDIVQENRVEFAFEDHRYWDLKRWRIADKVWNGIPNDPNAQQYALFPYVINEPGNPNNGKWVFDKQPVHMAPYPRYF
;
A
#
# COMPACT_ATOMS: atom_id res chain seq x y z
N LYS A 1 -22.73 0.03 20.67
CA LYS A 1 -23.32 0.55 19.43
C LYS A 1 -22.32 0.51 18.30
N TYR A 2 -21.09 0.98 18.53
CA TYR A 2 -19.97 0.89 17.59
C TYR A 2 -19.00 -0.18 18.03
N GLN A 3 -18.28 -0.80 17.06
CA GLN A 3 -17.29 -1.83 17.33
C GLN A 3 -16.33 -1.95 16.15
N LEU A 4 -15.15 -2.53 16.37
CA LEU A 4 -14.26 -2.94 15.29
C LEU A 4 -14.99 -3.99 14.43
N GLN A 5 -15.03 -3.77 13.13
CA GLN A 5 -15.68 -4.69 12.21
C GLN A 5 -14.87 -5.98 12.09
N ASN A 6 -15.53 -7.12 12.29
CA ASN A 6 -14.93 -8.43 12.14
C ASN A 6 -15.93 -9.44 11.58
N THR A 7 -16.49 -9.11 10.42
CA THR A 7 -17.50 -9.92 9.72
C THR A 7 -16.87 -11.02 8.87
N LYS A 8 -15.58 -10.95 8.59
CA LYS A 8 -14.82 -11.90 7.78
C LYS A 8 -13.52 -12.33 8.48
N PRO A 9 -13.60 -13.05 9.61
CA PRO A 9 -12.40 -13.41 10.39
C PRO A 9 -11.38 -14.28 9.63
N ASN A 10 -11.85 -15.03 8.61
CA ASN A 10 -11.03 -15.90 7.77
C ASN A 10 -10.42 -15.16 6.54
N ASP A 11 -10.85 -13.93 6.26
CA ASP A 11 -10.30 -13.06 5.23
C ASP A 11 -10.14 -11.65 5.82
N LYS A 12 -9.13 -11.50 6.63
CA LYS A 12 -8.87 -10.27 7.39
C LYS A 12 -8.56 -9.07 6.48
N GLY A 13 -7.96 -9.31 5.31
CA GLY A 13 -7.71 -8.25 4.33
C GLY A 13 -9.00 -7.67 3.75
N LYS A 14 -9.91 -8.54 3.32
CA LYS A 14 -11.24 -8.14 2.87
C LYS A 14 -12.07 -7.54 4.01
N ASN A 15 -11.96 -8.11 5.21
CA ASN A 15 -12.62 -7.56 6.39
C ASN A 15 -12.18 -6.11 6.66
N PHE A 16 -10.89 -5.82 6.55
CA PHE A 16 -10.36 -4.47 6.75
C PHE A 16 -10.84 -3.49 5.65
N TYR A 17 -10.81 -3.93 4.38
CA TYR A 17 -11.36 -3.13 3.29
C TYR A 17 -12.83 -2.79 3.54
N GLU A 18 -13.66 -3.78 3.90
CA GLU A 18 -15.07 -3.58 4.16
C GLU A 18 -15.34 -2.70 5.39
N ALA A 19 -14.52 -2.81 6.42
CA ALA A 19 -14.63 -1.97 7.62
C ALA A 19 -14.52 -0.46 7.31
N VAL A 20 -13.76 -0.11 6.28
CA VAL A 20 -13.53 1.28 5.89
C VAL A 20 -14.37 1.71 4.69
N CYS A 21 -14.55 0.83 3.69
CA CYS A 21 -15.05 1.19 2.37
C CYS A 21 -16.48 0.79 2.08
N VAL A 22 -17.08 -0.15 2.84
CA VAL A 22 -18.43 -0.63 2.61
C VAL A 22 -19.42 0.04 3.56
N LYS A 23 -20.47 0.65 3.01
CA LYS A 23 -21.48 1.41 3.78
C LYS A 23 -22.47 0.51 4.50
N GLU A 24 -22.89 -0.58 3.84
CA GLU A 24 -23.96 -1.45 4.31
C GLU A 24 -23.59 -2.17 5.61
N ASN A 25 -24.45 -2.03 6.60
CA ASN A 25 -24.31 -2.67 7.92
C ASN A 25 -22.98 -2.37 8.64
N ASN A 26 -22.33 -1.27 8.28
CA ASN A 26 -21.08 -0.86 8.90
C ASN A 26 -21.28 -0.38 10.33
N LYS A 27 -20.58 -1.02 11.28
CA LYS A 27 -20.64 -0.69 12.72
C LYS A 27 -19.40 0.01 13.21
N GLU A 28 -18.42 0.22 12.36
CA GLU A 28 -17.16 0.84 12.72
C GLU A 28 -17.17 2.36 12.46
N ILE A 29 -17.80 2.80 11.38
CA ILE A 29 -17.83 4.20 11.01
C ILE A 29 -18.78 5.00 11.90
N ILE A 30 -18.26 6.03 12.56
CA ILE A 30 -19.01 6.93 13.45
C ILE A 30 -19.46 8.16 12.67
N TRP A 31 -18.56 8.70 11.84
CA TRP A 31 -18.83 9.86 11.00
C TRP A 31 -18.08 9.75 9.67
N ALA A 32 -18.75 10.03 8.55
CA ALA A 32 -18.20 10.02 7.22
C ALA A 32 -18.71 11.18 6.37
N ARG A 33 -17.90 11.61 5.41
CA ARG A 33 -18.40 12.35 4.25
C ARG A 33 -18.99 11.35 3.28
N ASP A 34 -20.29 11.41 3.10
CA ASP A 34 -21.01 10.51 2.20
C ASP A 34 -21.19 11.13 0.81
N TYR A 35 -21.25 10.25 -0.18
CA TYR A 35 -21.51 10.57 -1.57
C TYR A 35 -22.58 9.64 -2.10
N LYS A 36 -23.37 10.12 -3.07
CA LYS A 36 -24.43 9.32 -3.69
C LYS A 36 -24.63 9.75 -5.14
N TYR A 37 -24.45 8.79 -6.04
CA TYR A 37 -24.72 9.00 -7.47
C TYR A 37 -26.25 9.16 -7.67
N PRO A 38 -26.72 10.06 -8.57
CA PRO A 38 -25.93 10.99 -9.40
C PRO A 38 -25.68 12.36 -8.75
N GLY A 39 -26.18 12.61 -7.57
CA GLY A 39 -26.21 13.97 -6.97
C GLY A 39 -24.83 14.48 -6.53
N GLN A 40 -24.06 13.65 -5.85
CA GLN A 40 -22.69 13.96 -5.43
C GLN A 40 -21.81 12.73 -5.60
N THR A 41 -20.69 12.89 -6.29
CA THR A 41 -19.74 11.82 -6.57
C THR A 41 -18.30 12.28 -6.30
N VAL A 42 -17.37 11.33 -6.26
CA VAL A 42 -15.96 11.58 -6.02
C VAL A 42 -15.10 10.95 -7.13
N GLU A 43 -14.06 11.65 -7.54
CA GLU A 43 -13.20 11.21 -8.64
C GLU A 43 -12.03 10.34 -8.21
N PHE A 44 -11.91 9.98 -6.92
CA PHE A 44 -10.74 9.27 -6.41
C PHE A 44 -10.44 7.97 -7.18
N THR A 45 -11.47 7.16 -7.45
CA THR A 45 -11.32 5.92 -8.22
C THR A 45 -10.86 6.22 -9.64
N LYS A 46 -11.51 7.15 -10.35
CA LYS A 46 -11.13 7.54 -11.71
C LYS A 46 -9.66 7.97 -11.80
N LEU A 47 -9.21 8.81 -10.88
CA LEU A 47 -7.86 9.38 -10.91
C LEU A 47 -6.76 8.37 -10.54
N ASN A 48 -7.08 7.30 -9.79
CA ASN A 48 -6.07 6.42 -9.21
C ASN A 48 -6.16 4.95 -9.67
N ILE A 49 -7.12 4.62 -10.53
CA ILE A 49 -7.34 3.26 -11.01
C ILE A 49 -6.13 2.73 -11.82
N PRO A 50 -5.77 1.44 -11.69
CA PRO A 50 -4.79 0.82 -12.57
C PRO A 50 -5.18 0.96 -14.06
N ALA A 51 -4.21 1.21 -14.92
CA ALA A 51 -4.43 1.47 -16.34
C ALA A 51 -5.19 0.35 -17.06
N THR A 52 -4.95 -0.92 -16.69
CA THR A 52 -5.65 -2.08 -17.24
C THR A 52 -7.12 -2.18 -16.83
N HIS A 53 -7.56 -1.42 -15.85
CA HIS A 53 -8.92 -1.39 -15.31
C HIS A 53 -9.62 -0.05 -15.54
N ALA A 54 -8.90 0.92 -16.10
CA ALA A 54 -9.41 2.27 -16.33
C ALA A 54 -10.53 2.24 -17.40
N GLU A 55 -11.60 2.93 -17.08
CA GLU A 55 -12.78 3.08 -17.95
C GLU A 55 -12.76 4.46 -18.65
N ASP A 56 -11.73 5.27 -18.38
CA ASP A 56 -11.45 6.59 -18.98
C ASP A 56 -9.93 6.79 -19.08
N ILE A 57 -9.51 7.94 -19.63
CA ILE A 57 -8.09 8.27 -19.84
C ILE A 57 -7.39 8.67 -18.53
N ASP A 58 -8.08 9.28 -17.59
CA ASP A 58 -7.53 9.67 -16.29
C ASP A 58 -7.28 8.41 -15.44
N ARG A 59 -6.07 8.27 -14.92
CA ARG A 59 -5.65 7.10 -14.11
C ARG A 59 -4.27 7.33 -13.50
N CYS A 60 -3.86 6.49 -12.58
CA CYS A 60 -2.49 6.44 -12.04
C CYS A 60 -1.92 7.79 -11.55
N MET A 61 -2.77 8.73 -11.09
CA MET A 61 -2.32 10.08 -10.72
C MET A 61 -1.46 10.06 -9.44
N TYR A 62 -1.79 9.18 -8.51
CA TYR A 62 -1.08 9.02 -7.25
C TYR A 62 -0.81 7.53 -6.98
N SER A 63 0.26 7.25 -6.27
CA SER A 63 0.66 5.88 -5.95
C SER A 63 1.21 5.78 -4.54
N PRO A 64 0.85 4.73 -3.76
CA PRO A 64 1.52 4.43 -2.50
C PRO A 64 3.01 4.18 -2.70
N ILE A 65 3.84 4.56 -1.74
CA ILE A 65 5.29 4.32 -1.77
C ILE A 65 5.66 3.05 -1.01
N LEU A 66 6.81 2.46 -1.35
CA LEU A 66 7.32 1.25 -0.70
C LEU A 66 7.46 1.40 0.81
N ASN A 67 7.88 2.57 1.30
CA ASN A 67 8.01 2.85 2.73
C ASN A 67 6.72 2.63 3.54
N LEU A 68 5.55 2.83 2.91
CA LEU A 68 4.28 2.50 3.56
C LEU A 68 4.00 1.00 3.50
N VAL A 69 4.30 0.34 2.38
CA VAL A 69 4.13 -1.12 2.22
C VAL A 69 5.00 -1.86 3.24
N GLU A 70 6.21 -1.38 3.47
CA GLU A 70 7.16 -1.94 4.45
C GLU A 70 6.82 -1.56 5.90
N ALA A 71 5.91 -0.63 6.12
CA ALA A 71 5.38 -0.37 7.46
C ALA A 71 4.41 -1.47 7.93
N PHE A 72 3.78 -2.21 7.03
CA PHE A 72 2.96 -3.37 7.39
C PHE A 72 3.87 -4.54 7.78
N GLU A 73 3.75 -5.03 9.01
CA GLU A 73 4.56 -6.10 9.59
C GLU A 73 4.25 -7.46 8.90
N TYR A 74 5.12 -8.46 9.06
CA TYR A 74 4.74 -9.85 8.82
C TYR A 74 3.96 -10.40 10.02
N VAL A 75 3.08 -11.39 9.79
CA VAL A 75 2.22 -11.97 10.84
C VAL A 75 2.98 -12.68 11.95
N ASP A 76 4.21 -13.15 11.66
CA ASP A 76 5.06 -13.94 12.55
C ASP A 76 6.20 -13.14 13.19
N ASN A 77 6.42 -11.90 12.74
CA ASN A 77 7.47 -11.03 13.29
C ASN A 77 7.14 -9.56 13.02
N ARG A 78 7.90 -8.66 13.65
CA ARG A 78 7.67 -7.21 13.54
C ARG A 78 8.42 -6.55 12.38
N GLU A 79 9.11 -7.33 11.54
CA GLU A 79 9.71 -6.80 10.32
C GLU A 79 8.63 -6.52 9.27
N GLY A 80 8.86 -5.50 8.44
CA GLY A 80 7.97 -5.16 7.33
C GLY A 80 8.68 -5.13 5.99
N SER A 81 10.01 -5.17 5.96
CA SER A 81 10.80 -5.01 4.74
C SER A 81 10.57 -6.13 3.74
N ILE A 82 10.22 -5.78 2.49
CA ILE A 82 10.11 -6.75 1.39
C ILE A 82 11.48 -7.34 1.11
N LYS A 83 11.56 -8.66 1.12
CA LYS A 83 12.82 -9.39 0.92
C LYS A 83 13.13 -9.50 -0.58
N THR A 84 14.06 -8.68 -1.05
CA THR A 84 14.45 -8.64 -2.46
C THR A 84 15.78 -9.35 -2.71
N LYS A 85 16.64 -9.37 -1.70
CA LYS A 85 17.97 -10.02 -1.75
C LYS A 85 18.24 -10.79 -0.47
N ASP A 86 19.08 -11.83 -0.59
CA ASP A 86 19.60 -12.60 0.54
C ASP A 86 20.72 -11.84 1.27
N ALA A 87 21.28 -12.44 2.32
CA ALA A 87 22.38 -11.86 3.10
C ALA A 87 23.70 -11.71 2.30
N GLN A 88 23.85 -12.43 1.19
CA GLN A 88 24.99 -12.36 0.27
C GLN A 88 24.77 -11.34 -0.85
N GLY A 89 23.59 -10.70 -0.92
CA GLY A 89 23.24 -9.73 -1.93
C GLY A 89 22.67 -10.31 -3.22
N ASN A 90 22.44 -11.62 -3.30
CA ASN A 90 21.82 -12.27 -4.44
C ASN A 90 20.30 -12.05 -4.44
N TYR A 91 19.68 -12.02 -5.62
CA TYR A 91 18.23 -11.93 -5.74
C TYR A 91 17.55 -13.15 -5.10
N ILE A 92 16.45 -12.88 -4.39
CA ILE A 92 15.47 -13.88 -4.02
C ILE A 92 14.51 -14.04 -5.17
N PHE A 93 14.32 -15.29 -5.66
CA PHE A 93 13.47 -15.60 -6.80
C PHE A 93 12.11 -16.10 -6.33
N TYR A 94 11.06 -15.45 -6.81
CA TYR A 94 9.67 -15.78 -6.52
C TYR A 94 9.00 -16.44 -7.72
N ASN A 95 8.15 -17.45 -7.50
CA ASN A 95 7.41 -18.08 -8.59
C ASN A 95 6.31 -17.15 -9.14
N LYS A 96 5.69 -16.38 -8.27
CA LYS A 96 4.68 -15.38 -8.59
C LYS A 96 5.02 -14.05 -7.92
N PRO A 97 4.59 -12.91 -8.48
CA PRO A 97 4.92 -11.62 -7.92
C PRO A 97 4.30 -11.39 -6.54
N GLU A 98 3.12 -11.97 -6.26
CA GLU A 98 2.44 -11.87 -4.97
C GLU A 98 3.15 -12.63 -3.84
N ASP A 99 4.00 -13.61 -4.14
CA ASP A 99 4.71 -14.43 -3.13
C ASP A 99 5.62 -13.57 -2.25
N ALA A 100 6.15 -12.45 -2.77
CA ALA A 100 6.97 -11.52 -2.01
C ALA A 100 6.18 -10.79 -0.89
N PHE A 101 4.85 -10.81 -0.96
CA PHE A 101 3.94 -10.16 -0.03
C PHE A 101 3.17 -11.15 0.85
N ALA A 102 3.52 -12.43 0.77
CA ALA A 102 2.87 -13.47 1.60
C ALA A 102 3.09 -13.20 3.09
N ASN A 103 2.10 -13.57 3.90
CA ASN A 103 2.14 -13.45 5.37
C ASN A 103 2.38 -12.03 5.91
N LYS A 104 1.98 -11.00 5.18
CA LYS A 104 1.96 -9.62 5.67
C LYS A 104 0.70 -9.34 6.49
N ASP A 105 0.77 -8.31 7.32
CA ASP A 105 -0.37 -7.70 7.98
C ASP A 105 -1.57 -7.59 7.02
N ALA A 106 -2.70 -8.12 7.40
CA ALA A 106 -3.88 -8.21 6.54
C ALA A 106 -4.39 -6.84 6.07
N ARG A 107 -4.08 -5.77 6.80
CA ARG A 107 -4.43 -4.39 6.41
C ARG A 107 -3.72 -3.94 5.15
N LEU A 108 -2.53 -4.50 4.83
CA LEU A 108 -1.88 -4.28 3.54
C LEU A 108 -2.81 -4.67 2.40
N TYR A 109 -3.39 -5.88 2.47
CA TYR A 109 -4.28 -6.41 1.42
C TYR A 109 -5.58 -5.62 1.27
N GLY A 110 -6.06 -5.02 2.35
CA GLY A 110 -7.23 -4.13 2.32
C GLY A 110 -6.92 -2.69 1.90
N SER A 111 -5.67 -2.28 1.90
CA SER A 111 -5.27 -0.89 1.66
C SER A 111 -4.56 -0.67 0.33
N ILE A 112 -3.80 -1.64 -0.16
CA ILE A 112 -2.85 -1.48 -1.26
C ILE A 112 -2.99 -2.62 -2.27
N ILE A 113 -2.98 -2.30 -3.55
CA ILE A 113 -2.80 -3.23 -4.66
C ILE A 113 -1.29 -3.32 -4.92
N TYR A 114 -0.74 -4.50 -4.70
CA TYR A 114 0.67 -4.84 -4.88
C TYR A 114 0.84 -5.76 -6.10
N PRO A 115 2.06 -6.04 -6.58
CA PRO A 115 2.30 -6.94 -7.72
C PRO A 115 1.60 -8.29 -7.56
N GLY A 116 0.75 -8.65 -8.52
CA GLY A 116 -0.05 -9.88 -8.49
C GLY A 116 -1.39 -9.78 -7.75
N ALA A 117 -1.62 -8.74 -6.95
CA ALA A 117 -2.90 -8.56 -6.27
C ALA A 117 -4.06 -8.34 -7.25
N PRO A 118 -5.24 -8.94 -7.01
CA PRO A 118 -6.40 -8.72 -7.87
C PRO A 118 -7.08 -7.38 -7.57
N PHE A 119 -7.67 -6.78 -8.60
CA PHE A 119 -8.63 -5.70 -8.50
C PHE A 119 -9.81 -5.99 -9.43
N ARG A 120 -11.04 -5.80 -8.98
CA ARG A 120 -12.27 -6.17 -9.71
C ARG A 120 -12.21 -7.61 -10.26
N GLY A 121 -11.66 -8.55 -9.49
CA GLY A 121 -11.55 -9.96 -9.84
C GLY A 121 -10.46 -10.34 -10.84
N MET A 122 -9.65 -9.40 -11.32
CA MET A 122 -8.55 -9.65 -12.25
C MET A 122 -7.20 -9.19 -11.65
N PRO A 123 -6.09 -9.93 -11.90
CA PRO A 123 -4.76 -9.51 -11.49
C PRO A 123 -4.37 -8.14 -12.09
N VAL A 124 -3.64 -7.34 -11.31
CA VAL A 124 -3.04 -6.10 -11.78
C VAL A 124 -1.57 -6.38 -12.15
N PRO A 125 -1.22 -6.45 -13.44
CA PRO A 125 0.15 -6.71 -13.85
C PRO A 125 1.03 -5.48 -13.60
N LEU A 126 2.09 -5.64 -12.82
CA LEU A 126 2.99 -4.56 -12.38
C LEU A 126 4.45 -4.84 -12.78
N GLN A 127 4.70 -5.55 -13.86
CA GLN A 127 6.04 -5.82 -14.37
C GLN A 127 6.71 -4.53 -14.86
N ALA A 128 7.85 -4.17 -14.25
CA ALA A 128 8.67 -3.00 -14.62
C ALA A 128 9.57 -3.29 -15.84
N GLY A 129 9.98 -4.53 -16.00
CA GLY A 129 10.89 -4.94 -17.04
C GLY A 129 11.27 -6.42 -16.93
N ARG A 130 12.36 -6.77 -17.59
CA ARG A 130 12.99 -8.10 -17.54
C ARG A 130 14.42 -7.99 -17.02
N LYS A 131 14.95 -9.09 -16.51
CA LYS A 131 16.37 -9.20 -16.21
C LYS A 131 16.99 -10.40 -16.90
N SER A 132 18.19 -10.21 -17.44
CA SER A 132 19.06 -11.26 -17.99
C SER A 132 20.45 -11.19 -17.35
N LEU A 133 21.18 -12.30 -17.42
CA LEU A 133 22.53 -12.37 -16.85
C LEU A 133 23.56 -12.16 -17.97
N GLU A 134 24.24 -11.03 -17.98
CA GLU A 134 25.27 -10.69 -18.96
C GLU A 134 26.65 -10.66 -18.27
N ASN A 135 27.56 -11.53 -18.66
CA ASN A 135 28.90 -11.64 -18.07
C ASN A 135 28.89 -11.74 -16.53
N GLY A 136 27.90 -12.46 -15.96
CA GLY A 136 27.76 -12.63 -14.50
C GLY A 136 27.10 -11.45 -13.78
N VAL A 137 26.62 -10.44 -14.50
CA VAL A 137 25.93 -9.26 -13.96
C VAL A 137 24.47 -9.24 -14.42
N TRP A 138 23.55 -8.99 -13.51
CA TRP A 138 22.12 -8.82 -13.84
C TRP A 138 21.88 -7.48 -14.52
N VAL A 139 21.45 -7.52 -15.78
CA VAL A 139 21.07 -6.36 -16.58
C VAL A 139 19.55 -6.26 -16.66
N SER A 140 19.02 -5.04 -16.62
CA SER A 140 17.57 -4.78 -16.72
C SER A 140 17.23 -4.26 -18.11
N GLU A 141 16.26 -4.91 -18.76
CA GLU A 141 15.57 -4.40 -19.93
C GLU A 141 14.27 -3.74 -19.46
N THR A 142 14.09 -2.46 -19.75
CA THR A 142 12.87 -1.70 -19.43
C THR A 142 12.40 -0.93 -20.65
N ALA A 143 11.09 -0.71 -20.74
CA ALA A 143 10.48 -0.01 -21.86
C ALA A 143 9.32 0.85 -21.38
N LYS A 144 8.65 1.53 -22.29
CA LYS A 144 7.37 2.18 -22.07
C LYS A 144 6.32 1.16 -21.61
N GLY A 145 5.40 1.57 -20.72
CA GLY A 145 4.31 0.72 -20.26
C GLY A 145 3.45 0.15 -21.42
N GLY A 146 3.23 -1.16 -21.37
CA GLY A 146 2.51 -1.89 -22.43
C GLY A 146 3.38 -2.37 -23.60
N THR A 147 4.72 -2.29 -23.49
CA THR A 147 5.64 -2.75 -24.54
C THR A 147 5.86 -4.26 -24.46
N THR A 148 5.85 -4.89 -25.64
CA THR A 148 6.18 -6.31 -25.87
C THR A 148 7.38 -6.45 -26.80
N ASP A 149 8.03 -7.61 -26.78
CA ASP A 149 9.05 -7.98 -27.76
C ASP A 149 8.42 -8.40 -29.11
N ALA A 150 9.26 -8.76 -30.09
CA ALA A 150 8.82 -9.20 -31.39
C ALA A 150 8.01 -10.51 -31.36
N GLN A 151 8.10 -11.29 -30.30
CA GLN A 151 7.34 -12.52 -30.05
C GLN A 151 6.04 -12.30 -29.29
N GLY A 152 5.75 -11.05 -28.89
CA GLY A 152 4.56 -10.67 -28.12
C GLY A 152 4.67 -10.85 -26.61
N ASN A 153 5.85 -11.21 -26.08
CA ASN A 153 6.03 -11.32 -24.64
C ASN A 153 6.22 -9.94 -24.00
N VAL A 154 5.63 -9.74 -22.82
CA VAL A 154 5.68 -8.46 -22.12
C VAL A 154 7.11 -8.10 -21.69
N ILE A 155 7.61 -6.94 -22.12
CA ILE A 155 8.80 -6.32 -21.54
C ILE A 155 8.39 -5.52 -20.30
N THR A 156 7.56 -4.50 -20.47
CA THR A 156 6.98 -3.69 -19.37
C THR A 156 5.47 -3.73 -19.47
N SER A 157 4.80 -4.14 -18.40
CA SER A 157 3.34 -4.21 -18.38
C SER A 157 2.71 -2.81 -18.37
N PHE A 158 1.42 -2.74 -18.73
CA PHE A 158 0.69 -1.47 -18.82
C PHE A 158 0.61 -0.71 -17.49
N ASN A 159 0.63 -1.41 -16.37
CA ASN A 159 0.68 -0.84 -15.02
C ASN A 159 2.09 -0.85 -14.41
N GLY A 160 3.09 -1.37 -15.13
CA GLY A 160 4.46 -1.50 -14.61
C GLY A 160 5.05 -0.16 -14.22
N PRO A 161 5.73 -0.09 -13.08
CA PRO A 161 6.42 1.12 -12.69
C PRO A 161 7.54 1.43 -13.70
N THR A 162 7.65 2.71 -14.04
CA THR A 162 8.67 3.19 -14.98
C THR A 162 9.23 4.52 -14.53
N THR A 163 10.48 4.78 -14.89
CA THR A 163 11.16 6.05 -14.64
C THR A 163 10.93 7.09 -15.76
N THR A 164 10.24 6.71 -16.84
CA THR A 164 9.93 7.62 -17.95
C THR A 164 9.07 8.80 -17.48
N ASN A 165 9.21 9.94 -18.14
CA ASN A 165 8.44 11.15 -17.82
C ASN A 165 7.10 11.20 -18.57
N GLU A 166 6.33 10.10 -18.50
CA GLU A 166 5.01 10.01 -19.11
C GLU A 166 3.91 10.34 -18.09
N GLN A 167 2.76 10.77 -18.59
CA GLN A 167 1.56 10.98 -17.78
C GLN A 167 0.78 9.68 -17.61
N PHE A 168 0.00 9.59 -16.53
CA PHE A 168 -0.93 8.47 -16.27
C PHE A 168 -0.25 7.10 -16.17
N ILE A 169 0.97 7.07 -15.64
CA ILE A 169 1.74 5.85 -15.41
C ILE A 169 2.06 5.65 -13.92
N ASN A 170 2.20 4.39 -13.53
CA ASN A 170 2.64 4.04 -12.19
C ASN A 170 4.14 4.38 -12.00
N LYS A 171 4.50 4.94 -10.85
CA LYS A 171 5.87 5.32 -10.50
C LYS A 171 6.44 4.52 -9.32
N SER A 172 5.60 3.82 -8.56
CA SER A 172 6.00 3.20 -7.30
C SER A 172 5.93 1.67 -7.28
N GLY A 173 5.20 1.06 -8.21
CA GLY A 173 4.91 -0.39 -8.20
C GLY A 173 3.68 -0.77 -7.37
N PHE A 174 2.86 0.21 -6.94
CA PHE A 174 1.68 0.00 -6.12
C PHE A 174 0.52 0.89 -6.55
N PHE A 175 -0.71 0.46 -6.20
CA PHE A 175 -1.92 1.27 -6.31
C PHE A 175 -2.69 1.27 -4.98
N PHE A 176 -3.58 2.24 -4.82
CA PHE A 176 -4.54 2.21 -3.73
C PHE A 176 -5.52 1.04 -3.91
N ARG A 177 -5.94 0.43 -2.80
CA ARG A 177 -7.16 -0.36 -2.72
C ARG A 177 -8.19 0.34 -1.84
N LYS A 178 -7.76 0.83 -0.68
CA LYS A 178 -8.64 1.62 0.20
C LYS A 178 -9.19 2.83 -0.58
N PHE A 179 -10.51 3.04 -0.51
CA PHE A 179 -11.28 4.06 -1.23
C PHE A 179 -11.39 3.86 -2.75
N MET A 180 -10.83 2.80 -3.30
CA MET A 180 -11.09 2.44 -4.69
C MET A 180 -12.44 1.70 -4.78
N ASP A 181 -13.33 2.22 -5.61
CA ASP A 181 -14.65 1.62 -5.85
C ASP A 181 -14.52 0.50 -6.89
N GLU A 182 -14.84 -0.72 -6.48
CA GLU A 182 -14.78 -1.89 -7.35
C GLU A 182 -16.02 -2.04 -8.25
N THR A 183 -17.03 -1.16 -8.11
CA THR A 183 -18.21 -1.16 -8.97
C THR A 183 -17.85 -0.80 -10.41
N PRO A 184 -18.32 -1.55 -11.41
CA PRO A 184 -18.14 -1.19 -12.82
C PRO A 184 -18.63 0.23 -13.12
N MET A 185 -17.96 0.92 -14.03
CA MET A 185 -18.23 2.30 -14.46
C MET A 185 -17.94 3.39 -13.42
N SER A 186 -17.46 3.06 -12.22
CA SER A 186 -17.16 4.06 -11.18
C SER A 186 -15.94 4.92 -11.49
N SER A 187 -15.17 4.62 -12.53
CA SER A 187 -14.05 5.43 -13.01
C SER A 187 -14.35 6.27 -14.25
N THR A 188 -15.58 6.23 -14.77
CA THR A 188 -15.97 7.05 -15.93
C THR A 188 -16.25 8.49 -15.54
N ARG A 189 -15.97 9.45 -16.44
CA ARG A 189 -16.27 10.88 -16.24
C ARG A 189 -17.74 11.17 -16.01
N GLY A 190 -18.62 10.44 -16.67
CA GLY A 190 -20.07 10.66 -16.58
C GLY A 190 -20.67 10.13 -15.27
N ARG A 191 -20.01 9.18 -14.60
CA ARG A 191 -20.53 8.57 -13.38
C ARG A 191 -19.72 8.94 -12.14
N ASN A 192 -18.39 8.69 -12.15
CA ASN A 192 -17.54 8.71 -10.97
C ASN A 192 -18.01 7.72 -9.88
N SER A 193 -17.38 7.76 -8.73
CA SER A 193 -17.71 6.90 -7.58
C SER A 193 -18.57 7.63 -6.56
N ASP A 194 -19.42 6.91 -5.85
CA ASP A 194 -20.09 7.37 -4.65
C ASP A 194 -19.51 6.77 -3.36
N MET A 195 -18.25 6.31 -3.43
CA MET A 195 -17.48 5.87 -2.27
C MET A 195 -17.44 6.98 -1.22
N TRP A 196 -17.80 6.66 0.02
CA TRP A 196 -17.71 7.60 1.13
C TRP A 196 -16.27 7.81 1.60
N PHE A 197 -16.06 8.82 2.43
CA PHE A 197 -14.79 9.06 3.11
C PHE A 197 -15.02 9.12 4.63
N PRO A 198 -14.63 8.10 5.40
CA PRO A 198 -14.65 8.11 6.86
C PRO A 198 -13.83 9.27 7.42
N ARG A 199 -14.42 9.99 8.39
CA ARG A 199 -13.77 11.08 9.13
C ARG A 199 -13.47 10.68 10.55
N PHE A 200 -14.27 9.77 11.10
CA PHE A 200 -14.08 9.22 12.42
C PHE A 200 -14.66 7.82 12.49
N ARG A 201 -13.90 6.87 12.97
CA ARG A 201 -14.32 5.48 13.12
C ARG A 201 -13.89 4.89 14.46
N PHE A 202 -14.50 3.79 14.89
CA PHE A 202 -14.29 3.21 16.20
C PHE A 202 -12.84 2.80 16.46
N ALA A 203 -12.10 2.37 15.45
CA ALA A 203 -10.66 2.09 15.57
C ALA A 203 -9.88 3.33 16.04
N GLU A 204 -10.27 4.54 15.62
CA GLU A 204 -9.62 5.77 16.08
C GLU A 204 -9.88 5.99 17.57
N ALA A 205 -11.12 5.78 18.04
CA ALA A 205 -11.42 5.85 19.48
C ALA A 205 -10.59 4.83 20.28
N VAL A 206 -10.37 3.63 19.73
CA VAL A 206 -9.53 2.60 20.36
C VAL A 206 -8.05 3.05 20.40
N MET A 207 -7.52 3.61 19.31
CA MET A 207 -6.13 4.07 19.28
C MET A 207 -5.91 5.31 20.14
N ILE A 208 -6.88 6.22 20.22
CA ILE A 208 -6.86 7.34 21.18
C ILE A 208 -6.81 6.82 22.63
N ALA A 209 -7.59 5.79 22.95
CA ALA A 209 -7.56 5.18 24.27
C ALA A 209 -6.21 4.51 24.56
N ALA A 210 -5.58 3.85 23.57
CA ALA A 210 -4.25 3.27 23.71
C ALA A 210 -3.18 4.35 24.01
N GLU A 211 -3.17 5.43 23.21
CA GLU A 211 -2.24 6.53 23.39
C GLU A 211 -2.45 7.26 24.75
N ALA A 212 -3.69 7.57 25.08
CA ALA A 212 -4.02 8.20 26.36
C ALA A 212 -3.62 7.34 27.56
N SER A 213 -3.81 6.01 27.48
CA SER A 213 -3.37 5.08 28.52
C SER A 213 -1.86 5.02 28.64
N PHE A 214 -1.13 5.06 27.53
CA PHE A 214 0.32 5.15 27.51
C PHE A 214 0.80 6.44 28.21
N GLU A 215 0.28 7.60 27.83
CA GLU A 215 0.63 8.90 28.41
C GLU A 215 0.29 9.01 29.90
N LEU A 216 -0.78 8.35 30.34
CA LEU A 216 -1.20 8.28 31.75
C LEU A 216 -0.44 7.22 32.54
N ASN A 217 0.58 6.58 31.98
CA ASN A 217 1.36 5.50 32.59
C ASN A 217 0.48 4.33 33.09
N LYS A 218 -0.48 3.93 32.25
CA LYS A 218 -1.37 2.77 32.43
C LYS A 218 -1.03 1.67 31.41
N PRO A 219 0.10 0.97 31.54
CA PRO A 219 0.62 0.09 30.49
C PRO A 219 -0.32 -1.08 30.16
N ALA A 220 -1.03 -1.63 31.15
CA ALA A 220 -1.97 -2.74 30.89
C ALA A 220 -3.15 -2.30 30.01
N ASP A 221 -3.68 -1.10 30.21
CA ASP A 221 -4.76 -0.55 29.40
C ASP A 221 -4.25 -0.24 27.98
N ALA A 222 -3.06 0.38 27.85
CA ALA A 222 -2.44 0.66 26.56
C ALA A 222 -2.25 -0.62 25.73
N VAL A 223 -1.73 -1.70 26.33
CA VAL A 223 -1.58 -3.02 25.71
C VAL A 223 -2.95 -3.58 25.27
N THR A 224 -3.96 -3.46 26.14
CA THR A 224 -5.30 -3.96 25.83
C THR A 224 -5.87 -3.26 24.59
N TYR A 225 -5.85 -1.94 24.55
CA TYR A 225 -6.45 -1.19 23.44
C TYR A 225 -5.68 -1.38 22.13
N ILE A 226 -4.36 -1.29 22.10
CA ILE A 226 -3.59 -1.44 20.87
C ILE A 226 -3.75 -2.85 20.29
N ASN A 227 -3.84 -3.87 21.15
CA ASN A 227 -4.03 -5.24 20.71
C ASN A 227 -5.41 -5.52 20.10
N MET A 228 -6.44 -4.74 20.39
CA MET A 228 -7.73 -4.88 19.72
C MET A 228 -7.60 -4.68 18.19
N VAL A 229 -6.84 -3.68 17.73
CA VAL A 229 -6.63 -3.45 16.30
C VAL A 229 -5.65 -4.44 15.70
N ARG A 230 -4.60 -4.84 16.45
CA ARG A 230 -3.60 -5.83 16.01
C ARG A 230 -4.22 -7.23 15.85
N GLU A 231 -5.07 -7.65 16.75
CA GLU A 231 -5.81 -8.92 16.67
C GLU A 231 -6.73 -8.95 15.44
N ARG A 232 -7.48 -7.86 15.19
CA ARG A 232 -8.28 -7.74 13.98
C ARG A 232 -7.44 -7.84 12.73
N ALA A 233 -6.24 -7.24 12.73
CA ALA A 233 -5.27 -7.30 11.63
C ALA A 233 -4.61 -8.68 11.47
N GLY A 234 -4.64 -9.53 12.51
CA GLY A 234 -4.04 -10.86 12.50
C GLY A 234 -2.53 -10.88 12.67
N ILE A 235 -1.97 -9.84 13.28
CA ILE A 235 -0.55 -9.74 13.61
C ILE A 235 -0.31 -10.01 15.09
N GLN A 236 0.95 -10.26 15.47
CA GLN A 236 1.32 -10.58 16.85
C GLN A 236 0.89 -9.50 17.84
N PRO A 237 0.26 -9.86 18.97
CA PRO A 237 -0.05 -8.92 20.03
C PRO A 237 1.23 -8.39 20.69
N LEU A 238 1.18 -7.18 21.21
CA LEU A 238 2.23 -6.58 22.02
C LEU A 238 2.06 -6.99 23.47
N THR A 239 3.17 -7.20 24.18
CA THR A 239 3.21 -7.40 25.63
C THR A 239 3.56 -6.12 26.38
N VAL A 240 4.20 -5.19 25.69
CA VAL A 240 4.56 -3.84 26.17
C VAL A 240 4.28 -2.88 25.02
N VAL A 241 3.84 -1.67 25.32
CA VAL A 241 3.61 -0.60 24.33
C VAL A 241 4.64 0.50 24.54
N THR A 242 5.32 0.87 23.48
CA THR A 242 6.18 2.04 23.38
C THR A 242 5.50 3.14 22.58
N PHE A 243 6.06 4.35 22.61
CA PHE A 243 5.57 5.43 21.74
C PHE A 243 5.71 5.08 20.27
N ASP A 244 6.79 4.43 19.87
CA ASP A 244 7.02 4.00 18.49
C ASP A 244 5.98 2.97 18.04
N ASP A 245 5.48 2.12 18.93
CA ASP A 245 4.38 1.19 18.62
C ASP A 245 3.08 1.95 18.33
N ILE A 246 2.78 3.00 19.08
CA ILE A 246 1.61 3.86 18.84
C ILE A 246 1.74 4.56 17.49
N VAL A 247 2.90 5.13 17.20
CA VAL A 247 3.19 5.81 15.92
C VAL A 247 3.07 4.85 14.75
N GLN A 248 3.60 3.64 14.90
CA GLN A 248 3.58 2.58 13.88
C GLN A 248 2.15 2.07 13.65
N GLU A 249 1.41 1.79 14.72
CA GLU A 249 0.05 1.25 14.61
C GLU A 249 -0.91 2.27 13.97
N ASN A 250 -0.84 3.54 14.37
CA ASN A 250 -1.59 4.62 13.72
C ASN A 250 -1.25 4.74 12.23
N ARG A 251 0.03 4.61 11.86
CA ARG A 251 0.48 4.72 10.48
C ARG A 251 -0.17 3.68 9.56
N VAL A 252 -0.23 2.43 9.99
CA VAL A 252 -0.76 1.34 9.16
C VAL A 252 -2.29 1.25 9.24
N GLU A 253 -2.88 1.50 10.41
CA GLU A 253 -4.32 1.47 10.61
C GLU A 253 -5.03 2.57 9.82
N PHE A 254 -4.52 3.80 9.88
CA PHE A 254 -5.14 4.98 9.26
C PHE A 254 -4.46 5.43 7.97
N ALA A 255 -3.73 4.52 7.30
CA ALA A 255 -3.15 4.81 6.00
C ALA A 255 -4.24 5.34 5.04
N PHE A 256 -3.98 6.49 4.41
CA PHE A 256 -4.86 7.20 3.47
C PHE A 256 -6.12 7.86 4.07
N GLU A 257 -6.24 7.92 5.40
CA GLU A 257 -7.38 8.53 6.10
C GLU A 257 -7.08 9.95 6.64
N ASP A 258 -6.11 10.66 6.08
CA ASP A 258 -5.66 12.02 6.44
C ASP A 258 -5.02 12.14 7.85
N HIS A 259 -4.78 11.03 8.57
CA HIS A 259 -4.24 11.07 9.94
C HIS A 259 -2.76 11.43 10.00
N ARG A 260 -1.93 10.79 9.16
CA ARG A 260 -0.46 10.81 9.26
C ARG A 260 0.12 12.22 9.33
N TYR A 261 -0.41 13.15 8.53
CA TYR A 261 0.07 14.54 8.52
C TYR A 261 -0.08 15.22 9.88
N TRP A 262 -1.26 15.09 10.47
CA TRP A 262 -1.56 15.71 11.76
C TRP A 262 -0.86 15.02 12.90
N ASP A 263 -0.79 13.71 12.89
CA ASP A 263 -0.11 12.89 13.90
C ASP A 263 1.38 13.23 13.98
N LEU A 264 2.09 13.28 12.85
CA LEU A 264 3.50 13.64 12.84
C LEU A 264 3.76 15.03 13.41
N LYS A 265 2.85 15.98 13.17
CA LYS A 265 2.96 17.35 13.71
C LYS A 265 2.65 17.41 15.21
N ARG A 266 1.57 16.79 15.67
CA ARG A 266 1.21 16.78 17.09
C ARG A 266 2.24 16.03 17.95
N TRP A 267 2.85 15.00 17.42
CA TRP A 267 3.95 14.26 18.05
C TRP A 267 5.32 14.93 17.89
N ARG A 268 5.42 16.02 17.12
CA ARG A 268 6.67 16.75 16.86
C ARG A 268 7.79 15.88 16.28
N ILE A 269 7.43 14.97 15.36
CA ILE A 269 8.37 14.10 14.63
C ILE A 269 8.29 14.31 13.11
N ALA A 270 7.59 15.33 12.64
CA ALA A 270 7.43 15.63 11.23
C ALA A 270 8.76 15.98 10.55
N ASP A 271 9.67 16.65 11.24
CA ASP A 271 11.02 16.98 10.79
C ASP A 271 11.89 15.76 10.52
N LYS A 272 11.68 14.66 11.25
CA LYS A 272 12.38 13.40 11.03
C LYS A 272 11.92 12.67 9.76
N VAL A 273 10.66 12.86 9.38
CA VAL A 273 10.04 12.15 8.23
C VAL A 273 10.04 13.01 6.97
N TRP A 274 9.94 14.34 7.11
CA TRP A 274 9.81 15.29 5.99
C TRP A 274 10.94 16.32 5.96
N ASN A 275 12.14 15.92 6.27
CA ASN A 275 13.28 16.85 6.32
C ASN A 275 13.76 17.32 4.95
N GLY A 276 13.37 16.64 3.86
CA GLY A 276 13.77 16.98 2.50
C GLY A 276 15.27 16.77 2.20
N ILE A 277 16.00 16.09 3.09
CA ILE A 277 17.40 15.80 2.91
C ILE A 277 17.55 14.58 1.96
N PRO A 278 18.20 14.74 0.81
CA PRO A 278 18.40 13.61 -0.11
C PRO A 278 19.19 12.49 0.58
N ASN A 279 18.74 11.25 0.33
CA ASN A 279 19.35 10.03 0.87
C ASN A 279 19.30 9.87 2.40
N ASP A 280 18.55 10.70 3.11
CA ASP A 280 18.25 10.41 4.52
C ASP A 280 17.33 9.16 4.57
N PRO A 281 17.76 8.05 5.20
CA PRO A 281 17.00 6.82 5.23
C PRO A 281 15.62 6.96 5.90
N ASN A 282 15.43 7.96 6.76
CA ASN A 282 14.14 8.22 7.39
C ASN A 282 13.17 8.98 6.48
N ALA A 283 13.66 9.79 5.57
CA ALA A 283 12.89 10.66 4.70
C ALA A 283 12.90 10.21 3.22
N GLN A 284 13.91 9.44 2.79
CA GLN A 284 13.99 8.93 1.42
C GLN A 284 12.79 8.02 1.11
N GLN A 285 12.08 8.35 0.04
CA GLN A 285 10.99 7.54 -0.49
C GLN A 285 11.53 6.51 -1.48
N TYR A 286 10.90 5.33 -1.47
CA TYR A 286 11.28 4.22 -2.36
C TYR A 286 10.07 3.71 -3.15
N ALA A 287 10.36 3.21 -4.33
CA ALA A 287 9.51 2.41 -5.20
C ALA A 287 9.98 0.96 -5.22
N LEU A 288 9.10 0.05 -5.64
CA LEU A 288 9.44 -1.35 -5.89
C LEU A 288 9.24 -1.66 -7.37
N PHE A 289 10.29 -2.15 -8.02
CA PHE A 289 10.29 -2.48 -9.43
C PHE A 289 10.33 -4.00 -9.61
N PRO A 290 9.20 -4.63 -10.00
CA PRO A 290 9.14 -6.07 -10.27
C PRO A 290 9.71 -6.38 -11.65
N TYR A 291 10.62 -7.35 -11.73
CA TYR A 291 11.20 -7.84 -12.98
C TYR A 291 10.96 -9.32 -13.14
N VAL A 292 10.76 -9.76 -14.37
CA VAL A 292 10.76 -11.18 -14.74
C VAL A 292 12.14 -11.56 -15.26
N ILE A 293 12.67 -12.69 -14.81
CA ILE A 293 13.90 -13.26 -15.36
C ILE A 293 13.63 -13.76 -16.79
N ASN A 294 14.37 -13.22 -17.74
CA ASN A 294 14.35 -13.60 -19.15
C ASN A 294 15.71 -14.14 -19.55
N GLU A 295 15.97 -15.39 -19.19
CA GLU A 295 17.26 -16.06 -19.37
C GLU A 295 16.99 -17.52 -19.76
N PRO A 296 16.76 -17.82 -21.05
CA PRO A 296 16.51 -19.19 -21.49
C PRO A 296 17.64 -20.15 -21.09
N GLY A 297 17.29 -21.26 -20.47
CA GLY A 297 18.24 -22.23 -19.91
C GLY A 297 18.62 -22.00 -18.46
N ASN A 298 18.31 -20.86 -17.88
CA ASN A 298 18.47 -20.61 -16.45
C ASN A 298 17.31 -21.25 -15.66
N PRO A 299 17.55 -21.97 -14.54
CA PRO A 299 16.49 -22.57 -13.71
C PRO A 299 15.54 -21.52 -13.09
N ASN A 300 15.91 -20.26 -13.09
CA ASN A 300 15.09 -19.16 -12.61
C ASN A 300 14.38 -18.39 -13.73
N ASN A 301 14.47 -18.84 -15.00
CA ASN A 301 13.77 -18.22 -16.11
C ASN A 301 12.25 -18.17 -15.84
N GLY A 302 11.63 -17.01 -16.06
CA GLY A 302 10.21 -16.75 -15.78
C GLY A 302 9.87 -16.43 -14.31
N LYS A 303 10.82 -16.54 -13.37
CA LYS A 303 10.61 -16.13 -11.98
C LYS A 303 10.72 -14.62 -11.81
N TRP A 304 10.20 -14.14 -10.69
CA TRP A 304 10.15 -12.74 -10.34
C TRP A 304 11.26 -12.36 -9.37
N VAL A 305 11.82 -11.18 -9.56
CA VAL A 305 12.74 -10.51 -8.65
C VAL A 305 12.35 -9.04 -8.52
N PHE A 306 12.83 -8.38 -7.47
CA PHE A 306 12.41 -7.02 -7.16
C PHE A 306 13.61 -6.13 -6.87
N ASP A 307 13.57 -4.89 -7.38
CA ASP A 307 14.52 -3.83 -7.03
C ASP A 307 13.81 -2.74 -6.24
N LYS A 308 14.41 -2.34 -5.12
CA LYS A 308 14.04 -1.13 -4.40
C LYS A 308 14.79 0.04 -5.02
N GLN A 309 14.06 1.04 -5.49
CA GLN A 309 14.64 2.22 -6.13
C GLN A 309 14.23 3.49 -5.38
N PRO A 310 15.18 4.41 -5.10
CA PRO A 310 14.81 5.71 -4.54
C PRO A 310 13.98 6.49 -5.56
N VAL A 311 12.91 7.12 -5.09
CA VAL A 311 12.13 8.07 -5.90
C VAL A 311 12.52 9.49 -5.53
N HIS A 312 12.35 10.40 -6.51
CA HIS A 312 12.66 11.81 -6.27
C HIS A 312 11.78 12.36 -5.16
N MET A 313 12.41 12.97 -4.17
CA MET A 313 11.73 13.75 -3.15
C MET A 313 11.78 15.22 -3.55
N ALA A 314 10.62 15.82 -3.75
CA ALA A 314 10.56 17.27 -3.79
C ALA A 314 10.93 17.81 -2.40
N PRO A 315 11.77 18.86 -2.31
CA PRO A 315 12.02 19.50 -1.04
C PRO A 315 10.69 19.98 -0.46
N TYR A 316 10.32 19.48 0.71
CA TYR A 316 9.13 19.97 1.38
C TYR A 316 9.40 21.39 1.91
N PRO A 317 8.52 22.35 1.68
CA PRO A 317 8.59 23.61 2.38
C PRO A 317 8.51 23.33 3.89
N ARG A 318 9.45 23.90 4.64
CA ARG A 318 9.45 23.79 6.10
C ARG A 318 8.25 24.58 6.63
N TYR A 319 7.21 23.91 7.05
CA TYR A 319 6.05 24.50 7.74
C TYR A 319 6.26 24.47 9.27
N PHE A 320 7.36 25.04 9.71
CA PHE A 320 7.64 25.16 11.15
C PHE A 320 7.80 26.61 11.55
#